data_b1b989f037918d0c06d1dd6e1694c39e
#
_entry.id   b1b989f037918d0c06d1dd6e1694c39e
#
_cell.length_a   1.000
_cell.length_b   1.000
_cell.length_c   1.000
_cell.angle_alpha   90.00
_cell.angle_beta   90.00
_cell.angle_gamma   90.00
#
_symmetry.space_group_name_H-M   'P 1'
#
loop_
_entity.id
_entity.type
_entity.pdbx_description
1 polymer ?
#
loop_
_entity_poly.entity_id
_entity_poly.type
_entity_poly.pdbx_seq_one_letter_code
_entity_poly.pdbx_strand_id
1 'polypeptide(L)'
;MDRTWKIYGVLVVVGGFLFGDPTGSLNAGSSSEPTLLSASVPSVQSAEPALHDATPPLDQLHYVAKDPLQKAKDLLEAIQQHEGKALPGYIGGRMFQNRERRLPRSHYREYDVNPKIRGRSRDTERIVIEQDTGRAYYTRDHYRTFIPLNEIP
;
A
#
# COMPACT_ATOMS: atom_id res chain seq x y z
N MET A 1 3.29 18.80 -30.39
CA MET A 1 3.22 19.86 -29.33
C MET A 1 3.42 19.15 -28.00
N ASP A 2 4.68 19.09 -27.60
CA ASP A 2 5.11 18.38 -26.40
C ASP A 2 4.77 19.20 -25.17
N ARG A 3 3.74 18.77 -24.42
CA ARG A 3 3.47 19.34 -23.10
C ARG A 3 4.19 18.51 -22.05
N THR A 4 5.42 18.91 -21.80
CA THR A 4 6.21 18.47 -20.66
C THR A 4 5.49 18.80 -19.35
N TRP A 5 5.19 17.78 -18.60
CA TRP A 5 4.81 17.90 -17.18
C TRP A 5 5.97 18.52 -16.43
N LYS A 6 5.79 19.72 -15.89
CA LYS A 6 6.77 20.33 -15.00
C LYS A 6 6.80 19.55 -13.70
N ILE A 7 7.79 18.67 -13.58
CA ILE A 7 8.12 17.97 -12.35
C ILE A 7 8.77 19.00 -11.44
N TYR A 8 8.15 19.31 -10.32
CA TYR A 8 8.84 19.95 -9.19
C TYR A 8 9.75 18.90 -8.58
N GLY A 9 11.03 18.98 -8.95
CA GLY A 9 12.06 18.09 -8.46
C GLY A 9 12.34 18.35 -6.98
N VAL A 10 12.03 17.38 -6.16
CA VAL A 10 12.60 17.25 -4.83
C VAL A 10 13.95 16.55 -4.99
N LEU A 11 15.02 17.28 -4.77
CA LEU A 11 16.39 16.78 -4.77
C LEU A 11 16.59 15.89 -3.53
N VAL A 12 16.55 14.57 -3.70
CA VAL A 12 16.97 13.63 -2.66
C VAL A 12 18.45 13.37 -2.83
N VAL A 13 19.26 13.89 -1.90
CA VAL A 13 20.67 13.58 -1.79
C VAL A 13 20.85 12.17 -1.26
N VAL A 14 21.26 11.25 -2.12
CA VAL A 14 21.65 9.89 -1.74
C VAL A 14 23.09 9.92 -1.26
N GLY A 15 23.28 9.84 0.06
CA GLY A 15 24.57 9.59 0.68
C GLY A 15 24.99 8.14 0.47
N GLY A 16 26.15 7.95 -0.18
CA GLY A 16 26.72 6.63 -0.43
C GLY A 16 27.21 5.96 0.85
N PHE A 17 27.01 4.67 0.97
CA PHE A 17 27.71 3.82 1.89
C PHE A 17 28.59 2.81 1.13
N LEU A 18 29.86 2.82 1.50
CA LEU A 18 30.95 2.04 0.95
C LEU A 18 30.85 0.56 1.35
N PHE A 19 31.21 -0.27 0.40
CA PHE A 19 31.44 -1.72 0.55
C PHE A 19 32.52 -2.04 1.59
N GLY A 20 32.28 -3.07 2.39
CA GLY A 20 33.27 -3.77 3.16
C GLY A 20 32.99 -5.26 3.13
N ASP A 21 33.77 -6.00 2.34
CA ASP A 21 33.91 -7.44 2.46
C ASP A 21 34.72 -7.80 3.70
N PRO A 22 34.41 -8.94 4.35
CA PRO A 22 35.50 -9.77 4.78
C PRO A 22 35.31 -11.25 4.45
N THR A 23 36.33 -11.74 3.81
CA THR A 23 36.68 -13.15 3.66
C THR A 23 37.02 -13.81 5.00
N GLY A 24 36.67 -15.10 5.08
CA GLY A 24 37.50 -16.06 5.83
C GLY A 24 36.88 -16.68 7.09
N SER A 25 36.60 -17.90 7.12
CA SER A 25 37.44 -19.00 7.56
C SER A 25 36.58 -20.19 8.03
N LEU A 26 36.86 -21.31 7.44
CA LEU A 26 36.39 -22.64 7.85
C LEU A 26 37.02 -23.03 9.19
N ASN A 27 36.28 -23.63 10.09
CA ASN A 27 36.88 -24.62 11.00
C ASN A 27 35.88 -25.74 11.34
N ALA A 28 36.34 -26.95 11.09
CA ALA A 28 35.70 -28.22 11.38
C ALA A 28 36.17 -28.75 12.73
N GLY A 29 35.34 -29.59 13.32
CA GLY A 29 35.73 -30.50 14.40
C GLY A 29 34.80 -30.35 15.62
N SER A 30 34.20 -31.30 16.12
CA SER A 30 34.46 -32.66 16.54
C SER A 30 33.33 -33.11 17.46
N SER A 31 32.95 -34.32 17.31
CA SER A 31 32.05 -35.15 18.10
C SER A 31 32.23 -35.13 19.62
N SER A 32 31.15 -35.22 20.35
CA SER A 32 31.03 -36.13 21.54
C SER A 32 29.59 -36.12 22.07
N GLU A 33 28.92 -37.24 21.96
CA GLU A 33 27.81 -37.70 22.81
C GLU A 33 28.39 -38.50 24.00
N PRO A 34 27.58 -39.03 24.96
CA PRO A 34 26.39 -38.51 25.64
C PRO A 34 26.55 -38.58 27.18
N THR A 35 25.71 -37.93 27.94
CA THR A 35 25.51 -38.29 29.35
C THR A 35 24.05 -38.14 29.73
N LEU A 36 23.44 -39.29 29.97
CA LEU A 36 22.15 -39.44 30.63
C LEU A 36 22.29 -39.05 32.11
N LEU A 37 21.54 -38.10 32.59
CA LEU A 37 21.19 -37.92 33.98
C LEU A 37 19.75 -37.51 34.13
N SER A 38 19.04 -38.46 34.60
CA SER A 38 17.82 -38.56 35.36
C SER A 38 17.42 -37.34 36.16
N ALA A 39 16.10 -37.18 36.18
CA ALA A 39 15.27 -36.72 37.29
C ALA A 39 14.88 -35.28 37.40
N SER A 40 13.66 -35.20 37.52
CA SER A 40 12.78 -34.32 38.31
C SER A 40 11.75 -33.61 37.50
N VAL A 41 10.58 -34.20 37.52
CA VAL A 41 9.33 -33.59 37.07
C VAL A 41 8.93 -32.55 38.12
N PRO A 42 8.88 -31.24 37.82
CA PRO A 42 8.15 -30.32 38.66
C PRO A 42 6.69 -30.35 38.26
N SER A 43 5.85 -30.45 39.27
CA SER A 43 4.41 -30.37 39.29
C SER A 43 3.84 -29.37 38.27
N VAL A 44 2.92 -29.89 37.46
CA VAL A 44 2.01 -29.08 36.66
C VAL A 44 1.09 -28.35 37.64
N GLN A 45 1.41 -27.10 37.94
CA GLN A 45 0.44 -26.18 38.48
C GLN A 45 -0.46 -25.78 37.28
N SER A 46 -1.68 -26.25 37.31
CA SER A 46 -2.78 -25.77 36.50
C SER A 46 -2.95 -24.25 36.73
N ALA A 47 -2.33 -23.48 35.85
CA ALA A 47 -2.71 -22.10 35.70
C ALA A 47 -4.01 -22.08 34.87
N GLU A 48 -5.11 -21.82 35.54
CA GLU A 48 -6.35 -21.40 34.86
C GLU A 48 -6.03 -20.26 33.89
N PRO A 49 -6.53 -20.32 32.65
CA PRO A 49 -6.47 -19.16 31.78
C PRO A 49 -7.39 -18.10 32.38
N ALA A 50 -6.81 -17.11 33.04
CA ALA A 50 -7.50 -15.87 33.31
C ALA A 50 -7.97 -15.33 31.96
N LEU A 51 -9.25 -15.43 31.73
CA LEU A 51 -9.97 -14.66 30.72
C LEU A 51 -9.77 -13.18 31.07
N HIS A 52 -8.64 -12.64 30.61
CA HIS A 52 -8.52 -11.21 30.47
C HIS A 52 -9.43 -10.84 29.30
N ASP A 53 -10.61 -10.41 29.67
CA ASP A 53 -11.48 -9.57 28.86
C ASP A 53 -10.72 -8.24 28.63
N ALA A 54 -9.65 -8.35 27.82
CA ALA A 54 -8.93 -7.21 27.33
C ALA A 54 -9.70 -6.70 26.11
N THR A 55 -10.81 -6.02 26.38
CA THR A 55 -11.35 -5.06 25.44
C THR A 55 -10.19 -4.11 25.11
N PRO A 56 -9.68 -4.12 23.87
CA PRO A 56 -8.58 -3.23 23.51
C PRO A 56 -9.01 -1.79 23.78
N PRO A 57 -8.11 -0.95 24.32
CA PRO A 57 -8.40 0.45 24.56
C PRO A 57 -8.98 1.10 23.30
N LEU A 58 -10.00 1.91 23.45
CA LEU A 58 -10.73 2.56 22.35
C LEU A 58 -9.83 3.42 21.45
N ASP A 59 -8.64 3.80 21.92
CA ASP A 59 -7.61 4.50 21.15
C ASP A 59 -6.91 3.58 20.12
N GLN A 60 -6.87 2.26 20.33
CA GLN A 60 -6.35 1.30 19.34
C GLN A 60 -7.39 0.94 18.27
N LEU A 61 -8.67 1.21 18.48
CA LEU A 61 -9.70 1.08 17.46
C LEU A 61 -9.58 2.14 16.35
N HIS A 62 -8.75 3.16 16.54
CA HIS A 62 -8.43 4.16 15.52
C HIS A 62 -7.37 3.70 14.49
N TYR A 63 -6.79 2.50 14.63
CA TYR A 63 -6.14 1.83 13.50
C TYR A 63 -7.18 1.19 12.56
N VAL A 64 -8.33 1.75 12.56
CA VAL A 64 -9.45 1.46 11.69
C VAL A 64 -9.12 1.94 10.29
N ALA A 65 -9.38 1.08 9.35
CA ALA A 65 -9.50 1.35 7.93
C ALA A 65 -9.31 2.82 7.58
N LYS A 66 -8.14 3.19 7.02
CA LYS A 66 -7.92 4.56 6.49
C LYS A 66 -9.19 4.99 5.79
N ASP A 67 -9.66 6.17 6.09
CA ASP A 67 -10.80 6.78 5.41
C ASP A 67 -10.63 6.50 3.89
N PRO A 68 -11.62 5.92 3.22
CA PRO A 68 -11.53 5.61 1.81
C PRO A 68 -11.05 6.79 0.96
N LEU A 69 -11.41 8.01 1.34
CA LEU A 69 -10.99 9.22 0.67
C LEU A 69 -9.50 9.52 0.91
N GLN A 70 -9.01 9.33 2.13
CA GLN A 70 -7.57 9.48 2.43
C GLN A 70 -6.74 8.44 1.69
N LYS A 71 -7.20 7.19 1.64
CA LYS A 71 -6.56 6.13 0.85
C LYS A 71 -6.48 6.49 -0.64
N ALA A 72 -7.56 7.05 -1.20
CA ALA A 72 -7.57 7.50 -2.58
C ALA A 72 -6.60 8.66 -2.82
N LYS A 73 -6.46 9.60 -1.88
CA LYS A 73 -5.48 10.69 -1.95
C LYS A 73 -4.04 10.18 -1.91
N ASP A 74 -3.73 9.28 -0.98
CA ASP A 74 -2.40 8.67 -0.87
C ASP A 74 -2.02 7.93 -2.18
N LEU A 75 -2.98 7.22 -2.77
CA LEU A 75 -2.78 6.52 -4.04
C LEU A 75 -2.62 7.50 -5.21
N LEU A 76 -3.37 8.59 -5.24
CA LEU A 76 -3.23 9.63 -6.25
C LEU A 76 -1.81 10.21 -6.25
N GLU A 77 -1.29 10.53 -5.07
CA GLU A 77 0.09 11.02 -4.92
C GLU A 77 1.10 9.98 -5.43
N ALA A 78 0.93 8.72 -5.07
CA ALA A 78 1.80 7.65 -5.56
C ALA A 78 1.74 7.48 -7.08
N ILE A 79 0.55 7.59 -7.72
CA ILE A 79 0.40 7.56 -9.17
C ILE A 79 1.12 8.74 -9.82
N GLN A 80 1.04 9.93 -9.22
CA GLN A 80 1.74 11.12 -9.73
C GLN A 80 3.26 10.96 -9.65
N GLN A 81 3.79 10.43 -8.54
CA GLN A 81 5.21 10.10 -8.37
C GLN A 81 5.67 9.03 -9.39
N HIS A 82 4.79 8.14 -9.80
CA HIS A 82 5.02 7.13 -10.84
C HIS A 82 4.71 7.61 -12.28
N GLU A 83 4.71 8.91 -12.52
CA GLU A 83 4.47 9.49 -13.86
C GLU A 83 3.14 9.07 -14.48
N GLY A 84 2.11 8.88 -13.68
CA GLY A 84 0.80 8.44 -14.15
C GLY A 84 0.72 6.96 -14.56
N LYS A 85 1.74 6.16 -14.23
CA LYS A 85 1.71 4.70 -14.42
C LYS A 85 1.01 4.02 -13.26
N ALA A 86 0.36 2.89 -13.53
CA ALA A 86 -0.20 2.07 -12.47
C ALA A 86 0.90 1.53 -11.57
N LEU A 87 0.65 1.50 -10.24
CA LEU A 87 1.57 0.92 -9.28
C LEU A 87 1.66 -0.60 -9.44
N PRO A 88 2.78 -1.22 -9.03
CA PRO A 88 2.89 -2.68 -8.99
C PRO A 88 1.74 -3.30 -8.20
N GLY A 89 1.10 -4.31 -8.78
CA GLY A 89 -0.05 -4.97 -8.17
C GLY A 89 -1.40 -4.26 -8.34
N TYR A 90 -1.43 -3.06 -8.91
CA TYR A 90 -2.66 -2.32 -9.19
C TYR A 90 -3.04 -2.38 -10.67
N ILE A 91 -4.32 -2.21 -10.94
CA ILE A 91 -4.83 -2.04 -12.31
C ILE A 91 -5.08 -0.56 -12.53
N GLY A 92 -4.53 0.01 -13.61
CA GLY A 92 -4.73 1.43 -13.89
C GLY A 92 -4.15 1.89 -15.22
N GLY A 93 -4.25 3.20 -15.47
CA GLY A 93 -3.79 3.83 -16.69
C GLY A 93 -4.68 3.59 -17.90
N ARG A 94 -5.87 3.01 -17.71
CA ARG A 94 -6.83 2.75 -18.79
C ARG A 94 -7.62 4.02 -19.13
N MET A 95 -7.98 4.17 -20.39
CA MET A 95 -8.86 5.24 -20.80
C MET A 95 -10.25 5.07 -20.18
N PHE A 96 -10.72 6.11 -19.45
CA PHE A 96 -12.07 6.20 -18.98
C PHE A 96 -12.90 7.06 -19.96
N GLN A 97 -13.95 6.49 -20.52
CA GLN A 97 -14.68 7.10 -21.64
C GLN A 97 -15.74 8.11 -21.22
N ASN A 98 -16.05 8.22 -19.92
CA ASN A 98 -17.10 9.14 -19.41
C ASN A 98 -18.41 9.09 -20.22
N ARG A 99 -18.86 7.90 -20.63
CA ARG A 99 -20.03 7.70 -21.51
C ARG A 99 -21.29 8.31 -20.95
N GLU A 100 -21.45 8.27 -19.64
CA GLU A 100 -22.60 8.81 -18.92
C GLU A 100 -22.49 10.31 -18.70
N ARG A 101 -21.41 10.95 -19.14
CA ARG A 101 -21.14 12.39 -19.04
C ARG A 101 -21.29 12.94 -17.62
N ARG A 102 -20.89 12.18 -16.62
CA ARG A 102 -20.93 12.59 -15.20
C ARG A 102 -19.79 13.54 -14.84
N LEU A 103 -18.72 13.50 -15.60
CA LEU A 103 -17.61 14.47 -15.54
C LEU A 103 -17.63 15.37 -16.78
N PRO A 104 -16.98 16.55 -16.74
CA PRO A 104 -16.80 17.40 -17.91
C PRO A 104 -16.18 16.63 -19.10
N ARG A 105 -16.32 17.15 -20.31
CA ARG A 105 -15.66 16.54 -21.48
C ARG A 105 -14.16 16.77 -21.41
N SER A 106 -13.40 15.68 -21.33
CA SER A 106 -11.94 15.70 -21.34
C SER A 106 -11.38 14.28 -21.57
N HIS A 107 -10.05 14.14 -21.55
CA HIS A 107 -9.36 12.86 -21.60
C HIS A 107 -9.09 12.36 -20.19
N TYR A 108 -9.60 11.20 -19.86
CA TYR A 108 -9.48 10.62 -18.53
C TYR A 108 -8.76 9.28 -18.55
N ARG A 109 -8.03 9.00 -17.46
CA ARG A 109 -7.53 7.67 -17.14
C ARG A 109 -8.06 7.20 -15.79
N GLU A 110 -8.37 5.90 -15.70
CA GLU A 110 -8.87 5.28 -14.48
C GLU A 110 -7.83 4.39 -13.83
N TYR A 111 -7.90 4.30 -12.50
CA TYR A 111 -7.03 3.47 -11.66
C TYR A 111 -7.86 2.83 -10.56
N ASP A 112 -7.58 1.55 -10.25
CA ASP A 112 -8.18 0.86 -9.11
C ASP A 112 -7.59 1.41 -7.81
N VAL A 113 -8.43 1.65 -6.81
CA VAL A 113 -7.98 2.10 -5.48
C VAL A 113 -7.39 0.95 -4.67
N ASN A 114 -7.84 -0.26 -4.95
CA ASN A 114 -7.38 -1.46 -4.28
C ASN A 114 -6.47 -2.30 -5.19
N PRO A 115 -5.45 -2.98 -4.61
CA PRO A 115 -4.60 -3.87 -5.38
C PRO A 115 -5.39 -5.04 -5.94
N LYS A 116 -4.95 -5.57 -7.08
CA LYS A 116 -5.53 -6.76 -7.69
C LYS A 116 -5.26 -7.99 -6.82
N ILE A 117 -6.30 -8.68 -6.41
CA ILE A 117 -6.22 -9.97 -5.73
C ILE A 117 -6.49 -11.08 -6.74
N ARG A 118 -5.55 -12.05 -6.84
CA ARG A 118 -5.72 -13.19 -7.74
C ARG A 118 -6.98 -13.99 -7.35
N GLY A 119 -7.80 -14.33 -8.34
CA GLY A 119 -9.04 -15.08 -8.12
C GLY A 119 -10.23 -14.27 -7.61
N ARG A 120 -10.05 -12.95 -7.41
CA ARG A 120 -11.17 -12.05 -7.04
C ARG A 120 -11.50 -11.10 -8.18
N SER A 121 -12.79 -10.79 -8.32
CA SER A 121 -13.25 -9.69 -9.16
C SER A 121 -12.75 -8.35 -8.62
N ARG A 122 -12.60 -7.36 -9.50
CA ARG A 122 -12.28 -5.98 -9.12
C ARG A 122 -13.43 -5.42 -8.28
N ASP A 123 -13.09 -4.62 -7.26
CA ASP A 123 -14.08 -3.84 -6.52
C ASP A 123 -14.62 -2.66 -7.34
N THR A 124 -15.37 -1.77 -6.71
CA THR A 124 -16.03 -0.63 -7.35
C THR A 124 -15.27 0.70 -7.17
N GLU A 125 -14.21 0.71 -6.34
CA GLU A 125 -13.48 1.94 -6.03
C GLU A 125 -12.48 2.30 -7.11
N ARG A 126 -12.57 3.53 -7.63
CA ARG A 126 -11.69 4.03 -8.70
C ARG A 126 -11.23 5.46 -8.43
N ILE A 127 -10.05 5.78 -8.95
CA ILE A 127 -9.61 7.15 -9.19
C ILE A 127 -9.68 7.39 -10.69
N VAL A 128 -10.24 8.54 -11.09
CA VAL A 128 -10.29 8.99 -12.48
C VAL A 128 -9.54 10.32 -12.56
N ILE A 129 -8.50 10.37 -13.39
CA ILE A 129 -7.60 11.51 -13.52
C ILE A 129 -7.76 12.11 -14.92
N GLU A 130 -8.08 13.39 -14.96
CA GLU A 130 -8.09 14.19 -16.17
C GLU A 130 -6.66 14.45 -16.64
N GLN A 131 -6.38 14.13 -17.89
CA GLN A 131 -5.01 14.17 -18.42
C GLN A 131 -4.56 15.58 -18.81
N ASP A 132 -5.48 16.47 -19.09
CA ASP A 132 -5.17 17.83 -19.54
C ASP A 132 -4.86 18.75 -18.35
N THR A 133 -5.57 18.60 -17.24
CA THR A 133 -5.43 19.48 -16.07
C THR A 133 -4.82 18.80 -14.86
N GLY A 134 -4.89 17.46 -14.77
CA GLY A 134 -4.49 16.68 -13.59
C GLY A 134 -5.58 16.65 -12.51
N ARG A 135 -6.78 17.16 -12.76
CA ARG A 135 -7.91 17.01 -11.83
C ARG A 135 -8.21 15.55 -11.61
N ALA A 136 -8.39 15.18 -10.35
CA ALA A 136 -8.63 13.81 -9.96
C ALA A 136 -9.94 13.67 -9.19
N TYR A 137 -10.64 12.59 -9.45
CA TYR A 137 -11.93 12.28 -8.87
C TYR A 137 -11.91 10.87 -8.31
N TYR A 138 -12.50 10.67 -7.15
CA TYR A 138 -12.73 9.37 -6.55
C TYR A 138 -14.18 8.94 -6.75
N THR A 139 -14.39 7.66 -7.03
CA THR A 139 -15.70 7.01 -7.03
C THR A 139 -15.63 5.73 -6.21
N ARG A 140 -16.62 5.50 -5.36
CA ARG A 140 -16.76 4.27 -4.56
C ARG A 140 -17.79 3.29 -5.12
N ASP A 141 -18.61 3.75 -6.06
CA ASP A 141 -19.84 3.10 -6.50
C ASP A 141 -19.85 2.83 -8.01
N HIS A 142 -18.67 2.56 -8.59
CA HIS A 142 -18.50 2.23 -10.00
C HIS A 142 -19.04 3.33 -10.92
N TYR A 143 -18.51 4.55 -10.73
CA TYR A 143 -18.75 5.74 -11.57
C TYR A 143 -20.14 6.38 -11.46
N ARG A 144 -20.92 6.03 -10.42
CA ARG A 144 -22.22 6.66 -10.18
C ARG A 144 -22.08 8.05 -9.56
N THR A 145 -21.17 8.19 -8.62
CA THR A 145 -20.83 9.46 -7.98
C THR A 145 -19.33 9.73 -8.05
N PHE A 146 -18.96 11.00 -8.08
CA PHE A 146 -17.56 11.44 -8.11
C PHE A 146 -17.31 12.49 -7.04
N ILE A 147 -16.23 12.30 -6.28
CA ILE A 147 -15.76 13.22 -5.25
C ILE A 147 -14.41 13.77 -5.73
N PRO A 148 -14.24 15.10 -5.84
CA PRO A 148 -12.94 15.69 -6.18
C PRO A 148 -11.89 15.30 -5.13
N LEU A 149 -10.70 14.90 -5.57
CA LEU A 149 -9.57 14.56 -4.70
C LEU A 149 -8.58 15.72 -4.53
N ASN A 150 -8.46 16.54 -5.55
CA ASN A 150 -7.60 17.72 -5.57
C ASN A 150 -8.36 18.90 -6.15
N GLU A 151 -8.02 20.08 -5.64
CA GLU A 151 -8.43 21.37 -6.21
C GLU A 151 -7.26 21.87 -7.05
N ILE A 152 -7.53 22.12 -8.34
CA ILE A 152 -6.55 22.76 -9.21
C ILE A 152 -7.10 24.17 -9.45
N PRO A 153 -6.33 25.20 -9.10
CA PRO A 153 -6.73 26.59 -9.26
C PRO A 153 -6.94 26.97 -10.74
#